data_207e8740c1f94458115f64f1b34bcc20
#
_entry.id   207e8740c1f94458115f64f1b34bcc20
#
_cell.length_a   1.000
_cell.length_b   1.000
_cell.length_c   1.000
_cell.angle_alpha   90.00
_cell.angle_beta   90.00
_cell.angle_gamma   90.00
#
_symmetry.space_group_name_H-M   'P 1'
#
loop_
_entity.id
_entity.type
_entity.pdbx_description
1 polymer ?
#
loop_
_entity_poly.entity_id
_entity_poly.type
_entity_poly.pdbx_seq_one_letter_code
_entity_poly.pdbx_strand_id
1 'polypeptide(L)'
;DKDADAIRTVIRQLQEQTYPHWELIVVDNSSDPQIARMLDNLANQEPRLDVLCQSGISHFVALEIAQGRARGAYTLTTEPSYRFNSHLLQELYSAATALGPVGSPKAADIVIAHMKTANSPMECKKVFGSKASALLQIFEESQLPYLTSMSGKLCSTRILTEIKHEPETDGECNFVGYCFEIAKHVTYAPEAIFVDVPKESSEEEITIAASMDELTQERQALMALAKHLGFANSKKVQKLISRYLISKLLMNMYPVFNEESQLSHEEKENFIVKILSNPVAHLIVTEATSPRLVAHALLGAILSTTTRARYAYVRR
;
A
#
# COMPACT_ATOMS: atom_id res chain seq x y z
N ASP A 1 -22.01 -11.17 -9.81
CA ASP A 1 -21.47 -10.51 -8.59
C ASP A 1 -20.10 -9.95 -8.92
N LYS A 2 -19.92 -8.62 -8.77
CA LYS A 2 -18.68 -7.92 -9.11
C LYS A 2 -17.45 -8.49 -8.39
N ASP A 3 -17.60 -8.90 -7.14
CA ASP A 3 -16.49 -9.46 -6.35
C ASP A 3 -16.09 -10.84 -6.85
N ALA A 4 -17.04 -11.70 -7.18
CA ALA A 4 -16.77 -13.01 -7.77
C ALA A 4 -16.05 -12.89 -9.12
N ASP A 5 -16.40 -11.91 -9.96
CA ASP A 5 -15.75 -11.69 -11.26
C ASP A 5 -14.32 -11.12 -11.09
N ALA A 6 -14.10 -10.29 -10.09
CA ALA A 6 -12.77 -9.79 -9.75
C ALA A 6 -11.84 -10.95 -9.31
N ILE A 7 -12.33 -11.85 -8.44
CA ILE A 7 -11.59 -13.03 -7.97
C ILE A 7 -11.25 -13.95 -9.17
N ARG A 8 -12.23 -14.28 -10.02
CA ARG A 8 -11.99 -15.10 -11.23
C ARG A 8 -10.95 -14.49 -12.15
N THR A 9 -10.96 -13.15 -12.25
CA THR A 9 -10.01 -12.44 -13.10
C THR A 9 -8.58 -12.59 -12.58
N VAL A 10 -8.34 -12.44 -11.26
CA VAL A 10 -7.00 -12.63 -10.67
C VAL A 10 -6.53 -14.07 -10.86
N ILE A 11 -7.39 -15.08 -10.60
CA ILE A 11 -7.04 -16.49 -10.79
C ILE A 11 -6.66 -16.77 -12.23
N ARG A 12 -7.43 -16.28 -13.21
CA ARG A 12 -7.13 -16.42 -14.63
C ARG A 12 -5.79 -15.76 -14.99
N GLN A 13 -5.52 -14.56 -14.51
CA GLN A 13 -4.24 -13.87 -14.74
C GLN A 13 -3.04 -14.63 -14.17
N LEU A 14 -3.22 -15.36 -13.07
CA LEU A 14 -2.18 -16.24 -12.53
C LEU A 14 -1.99 -17.49 -13.40
N GLN A 15 -3.07 -18.07 -13.92
CA GLN A 15 -2.99 -19.21 -14.87
C GLN A 15 -2.28 -18.83 -16.18
N GLU A 16 -2.37 -17.57 -16.59
CA GLU A 16 -1.73 -17.02 -17.79
C GLU A 16 -0.26 -16.60 -17.56
N GLN A 17 0.27 -16.75 -16.35
CA GLN A 17 1.67 -16.38 -16.04
C GLN A 17 2.69 -17.24 -16.79
N THR A 18 3.71 -16.61 -17.35
CA THR A 18 4.81 -17.30 -18.05
C THR A 18 5.72 -18.05 -17.09
N TYR A 19 5.79 -17.68 -15.83
CA TYR A 19 6.50 -18.41 -14.77
C TYR A 19 5.63 -19.53 -14.23
N PRO A 20 6.03 -20.82 -14.39
CA PRO A 20 5.13 -21.95 -14.12
C PRO A 20 5.10 -22.40 -12.64
N HIS A 21 6.10 -22.03 -11.84
CA HIS A 21 6.29 -22.54 -10.48
C HIS A 21 5.67 -21.60 -9.43
N TRP A 22 4.34 -21.60 -9.34
CA TRP A 22 3.59 -20.84 -8.36
C TRP A 22 2.49 -21.68 -7.71
N GLU A 23 2.10 -21.30 -6.52
CA GLU A 23 0.90 -21.72 -5.84
C GLU A 23 0.10 -20.47 -5.46
N LEU A 24 -1.22 -20.59 -5.37
CA LEU A 24 -2.11 -19.52 -4.91
C LEU A 24 -2.85 -19.99 -3.67
N ILE A 25 -2.70 -19.24 -2.59
CA ILE A 25 -3.44 -19.46 -1.35
C ILE A 25 -4.46 -18.34 -1.23
N VAL A 26 -5.73 -18.70 -1.15
CA VAL A 26 -6.85 -17.77 -0.99
C VAL A 26 -7.44 -17.96 0.40
N VAL A 27 -7.51 -16.89 1.17
CA VAL A 27 -8.28 -16.86 2.42
C VAL A 27 -9.58 -16.11 2.14
N ASP A 28 -10.68 -16.87 2.07
CA ASP A 28 -12.02 -16.32 1.95
C ASP A 28 -12.51 -15.86 3.32
N ASN A 29 -12.48 -14.56 3.53
CA ASN A 29 -12.99 -13.90 4.74
C ASN A 29 -14.43 -13.38 4.55
N SER A 30 -15.07 -13.74 3.43
CA SER A 30 -16.45 -13.36 3.17
C SER A 30 -17.42 -14.26 3.94
N SER A 31 -18.64 -13.77 4.14
CA SER A 31 -19.75 -14.57 4.64
C SER A 31 -20.68 -15.05 3.50
N ASP A 32 -20.26 -14.87 2.23
CA ASP A 32 -21.09 -15.22 1.08
C ASP A 32 -20.88 -16.68 0.65
N PRO A 33 -21.90 -17.56 0.82
CA PRO A 33 -21.80 -18.96 0.42
C PRO A 33 -21.59 -19.16 -1.10
N GLN A 34 -21.91 -18.16 -1.94
CA GLN A 34 -21.72 -18.25 -3.38
C GLN A 34 -20.23 -18.11 -3.75
N ILE A 35 -19.51 -17.21 -3.06
CA ILE A 35 -18.06 -17.06 -3.21
C ILE A 35 -17.36 -18.33 -2.76
N ALA A 36 -17.69 -18.87 -1.59
CA ALA A 36 -17.10 -20.12 -1.10
C ALA A 36 -17.29 -21.28 -2.10
N ARG A 37 -18.51 -21.50 -2.60
CA ARG A 37 -18.78 -22.54 -3.62
C ARG A 37 -18.02 -22.31 -4.93
N MET A 38 -17.88 -21.06 -5.35
CA MET A 38 -17.13 -20.71 -6.55
C MET A 38 -15.65 -21.04 -6.36
N LEU A 39 -15.06 -20.69 -5.22
CA LEU A 39 -13.66 -20.96 -4.90
C LEU A 39 -13.39 -22.47 -4.81
N ASP A 40 -14.27 -23.24 -4.18
CA ASP A 40 -14.21 -24.72 -4.13
C ASP A 40 -14.19 -25.32 -5.54
N ASN A 41 -15.07 -24.84 -6.41
CA ASN A 41 -15.12 -25.32 -7.81
C ASN A 41 -13.84 -24.98 -8.58
N LEU A 42 -13.25 -23.80 -8.36
CA LEU A 42 -11.98 -23.40 -8.98
C LEU A 42 -10.81 -24.21 -8.43
N ALA A 43 -10.76 -24.49 -7.12
CA ALA A 43 -9.74 -25.32 -6.50
C ALA A 43 -9.76 -26.77 -7.04
N ASN A 44 -10.94 -27.32 -7.34
CA ASN A 44 -11.06 -28.64 -7.98
C ASN A 44 -10.51 -28.68 -9.42
N GLN A 45 -10.40 -27.53 -10.09
CA GLN A 45 -9.93 -27.41 -11.48
C GLN A 45 -8.46 -26.98 -11.57
N GLU A 46 -7.94 -26.29 -10.54
CA GLU A 46 -6.57 -25.79 -10.50
C GLU A 46 -5.83 -26.34 -9.28
N PRO A 47 -4.97 -27.35 -9.47
CA PRO A 47 -4.25 -28.01 -8.37
C PRO A 47 -3.28 -27.11 -7.59
N ARG A 48 -2.94 -25.93 -8.15
CA ARG A 48 -2.07 -24.93 -7.50
C ARG A 48 -2.86 -23.96 -6.62
N LEU A 49 -4.19 -24.08 -6.56
CA LEU A 49 -5.06 -23.23 -5.76
C LEU A 49 -5.42 -23.95 -4.44
N ASP A 50 -5.04 -23.36 -3.31
CA ASP A 50 -5.44 -23.74 -1.96
C ASP A 50 -6.41 -22.70 -1.40
N VAL A 51 -7.58 -23.11 -0.94
CA VAL A 51 -8.64 -22.22 -0.44
C VAL A 51 -8.88 -22.50 1.02
N LEU A 52 -8.90 -21.45 1.82
CA LEU A 52 -9.21 -21.45 3.25
C LEU A 52 -10.41 -20.53 3.49
N CYS A 53 -11.47 -21.07 4.10
CA CYS A 53 -12.62 -20.27 4.52
C CYS A 53 -12.46 -19.88 5.99
N GLN A 54 -12.34 -18.58 6.26
CA GLN A 54 -12.12 -18.05 7.62
C GLN A 54 -12.81 -16.69 7.76
N SER A 55 -14.06 -16.68 8.16
CA SER A 55 -14.84 -15.44 8.30
C SER A 55 -14.59 -14.73 9.63
N GLY A 56 -14.79 -13.41 9.64
CA GLY A 56 -14.77 -12.59 10.85
C GLY A 56 -13.38 -12.23 11.38
N ILE A 57 -12.34 -12.39 10.57
CA ILE A 57 -10.97 -11.97 10.89
C ILE A 57 -10.61 -10.66 10.17
N SER A 58 -9.59 -9.94 10.65
CA SER A 58 -9.08 -8.77 9.95
C SER A 58 -8.38 -9.19 8.65
N HIS A 59 -8.30 -8.24 7.69
CA HIS A 59 -7.57 -8.46 6.44
C HIS A 59 -6.12 -8.89 6.69
N PHE A 60 -5.45 -8.27 7.66
CA PHE A 60 -4.07 -8.57 7.98
C PHE A 60 -3.90 -9.97 8.59
N VAL A 61 -4.79 -10.40 9.49
CA VAL A 61 -4.80 -11.77 10.01
C VAL A 61 -5.03 -12.80 8.89
N ALA A 62 -5.89 -12.48 7.90
CA ALA A 62 -6.08 -13.33 6.74
C ALA A 62 -4.78 -13.50 5.92
N LEU A 63 -4.03 -12.40 5.72
CA LEU A 63 -2.71 -12.46 5.06
C LEU A 63 -1.72 -13.34 5.81
N GLU A 64 -1.65 -13.26 7.12
CA GLU A 64 -0.76 -14.09 7.94
C GLU A 64 -1.12 -15.58 7.87
N ILE A 65 -2.41 -15.90 7.90
CA ILE A 65 -2.87 -17.29 7.72
C ILE A 65 -2.40 -17.81 6.35
N ALA A 66 -2.56 -17.00 5.29
CA ALA A 66 -2.09 -17.36 3.95
C ALA A 66 -0.57 -17.55 3.90
N GLN A 67 0.19 -16.63 4.52
CA GLN A 67 1.65 -16.70 4.57
C GLN A 67 2.14 -17.93 5.33
N GLY A 68 1.47 -18.32 6.42
CA GLY A 68 1.78 -19.52 7.18
C GLY A 68 1.55 -20.83 6.42
N ARG A 69 0.77 -20.79 5.32
CA ARG A 69 0.54 -21.95 4.42
C ARG A 69 1.49 -21.96 3.23
N ALA A 70 2.15 -20.85 2.94
CA ALA A 70 3.02 -20.71 1.79
C ALA A 70 4.24 -21.64 1.90
N ARG A 71 4.52 -22.39 0.82
CA ARG A 71 5.65 -23.32 0.68
C ARG A 71 6.73 -22.77 -0.24
N GLY A 72 6.40 -21.71 -0.98
CA GLY A 72 7.33 -21.05 -1.88
C GLY A 72 8.49 -20.38 -1.13
N ALA A 73 9.63 -20.25 -1.78
CA ALA A 73 10.77 -19.48 -1.25
C ALA A 73 10.49 -17.97 -1.19
N TYR A 74 9.54 -17.53 -1.97
CA TYR A 74 9.04 -16.15 -2.01
C TYR A 74 7.52 -16.16 -1.94
N THR A 75 6.97 -15.10 -1.35
CA THR A 75 5.53 -14.85 -1.25
C THR A 75 5.23 -13.50 -1.88
N LEU A 76 4.21 -13.45 -2.72
CA LEU A 76 3.64 -12.25 -3.31
C LEU A 76 2.20 -12.09 -2.83
N THR A 77 1.87 -10.94 -2.28
CA THR A 77 0.50 -10.62 -1.87
C THR A 77 -0.24 -9.88 -2.98
N THR A 78 -1.49 -10.26 -3.22
CA THR A 78 -2.39 -9.59 -4.16
C THR A 78 -3.82 -9.61 -3.65
N GLU A 79 -4.65 -8.74 -4.17
CA GLU A 79 -6.08 -8.64 -3.89
C GLU A 79 -6.91 -8.68 -5.18
N PRO A 80 -8.22 -8.95 -5.10
CA PRO A 80 -9.09 -9.00 -6.29
C PRO A 80 -9.16 -7.68 -7.07
N SER A 81 -8.84 -6.54 -6.46
CA SER A 81 -8.77 -5.22 -7.12
C SER A 81 -7.59 -5.06 -8.07
N TYR A 82 -6.53 -5.86 -7.90
CA TYR A 82 -5.33 -5.71 -8.74
C TYR A 82 -5.44 -6.45 -10.07
N ARG A 83 -4.75 -5.89 -11.05
CA ARG A 83 -4.50 -6.51 -12.37
C ARG A 83 -3.01 -6.51 -12.62
N PHE A 84 -2.53 -7.50 -13.33
CA PHE A 84 -1.10 -7.63 -13.64
C PHE A 84 -0.87 -8.31 -15.00
N ASN A 85 0.32 -8.07 -15.54
CA ASN A 85 0.68 -8.65 -16.83
C ASN A 85 1.09 -10.13 -16.70
N SER A 86 1.11 -10.87 -17.83
CA SER A 86 1.46 -12.28 -17.86
C SER A 86 2.92 -12.59 -17.52
N HIS A 87 3.80 -11.59 -17.43
CA HIS A 87 5.21 -11.73 -17.10
C HIS A 87 5.55 -11.32 -15.65
N LEU A 88 4.55 -10.89 -14.86
CA LEU A 88 4.77 -10.36 -13.52
C LEU A 88 5.65 -11.27 -12.67
N LEU A 89 5.28 -12.55 -12.52
CA LEU A 89 6.01 -13.49 -11.67
C LEU A 89 7.43 -13.76 -12.19
N GLN A 90 7.59 -13.84 -13.52
CA GLN A 90 8.89 -14.02 -14.15
C GLN A 90 9.83 -12.83 -13.88
N GLU A 91 9.32 -11.60 -14.03
CA GLU A 91 10.10 -10.38 -13.81
C GLU A 91 10.50 -10.21 -12.34
N LEU A 92 9.56 -10.47 -11.42
CA LEU A 92 9.84 -10.44 -9.99
C LEU A 92 10.89 -11.48 -9.59
N TYR A 93 10.75 -12.72 -10.05
CA TYR A 93 11.68 -13.80 -9.75
C TYR A 93 13.07 -13.53 -10.35
N SER A 94 13.12 -13.01 -11.57
CA SER A 94 14.38 -12.64 -12.24
C SER A 94 15.09 -11.53 -11.47
N ALA A 95 14.36 -10.52 -11.01
CA ALA A 95 14.93 -9.45 -10.19
C ALA A 95 15.40 -9.97 -8.82
N ALA A 96 14.67 -10.90 -8.20
CA ALA A 96 15.04 -11.50 -6.92
C ALA A 96 16.36 -12.27 -7.01
N THR A 97 16.60 -12.94 -8.12
CA THR A 97 17.75 -13.83 -8.32
C THR A 97 18.89 -13.24 -9.16
N ALA A 98 18.77 -11.97 -9.58
CA ALA A 98 19.74 -11.32 -10.46
C ALA A 98 21.17 -11.28 -9.90
N LEU A 99 21.35 -11.21 -8.58
CA LEU A 99 22.66 -11.15 -7.92
C LEU A 99 23.07 -12.49 -7.29
N GLY A 100 22.19 -13.48 -7.25
CA GLY A 100 22.49 -14.80 -6.71
C GLY A 100 21.25 -15.70 -6.64
N PRO A 101 21.42 -17.02 -6.61
CA PRO A 101 20.30 -17.95 -6.57
C PRO A 101 19.49 -17.81 -5.29
N VAL A 102 18.26 -18.34 -5.32
CA VAL A 102 17.36 -18.41 -4.16
C VAL A 102 18.06 -18.96 -2.93
N GLY A 103 17.88 -18.32 -1.78
CA GLY A 103 18.52 -18.70 -0.52
C GLY A 103 19.99 -18.29 -0.38
N SER A 104 20.61 -17.71 -1.41
CA SER A 104 21.95 -17.15 -1.29
C SER A 104 21.92 -15.81 -0.57
N PRO A 105 23.03 -15.41 0.11
CA PRO A 105 23.12 -14.11 0.74
C PRO A 105 23.02 -12.91 -0.22
N LYS A 106 23.09 -13.16 -1.55
CA LYS A 106 23.03 -12.14 -2.60
C LYS A 106 21.64 -12.04 -3.25
N ALA A 107 20.75 -13.00 -3.03
CA ALA A 107 19.39 -12.91 -3.53
C ALA A 107 18.64 -11.77 -2.84
N ALA A 108 17.71 -11.16 -3.54
CA ALA A 108 16.90 -10.09 -2.93
C ALA A 108 15.95 -10.69 -1.89
N ASP A 109 15.84 -10.02 -0.77
CA ASP A 109 14.88 -10.34 0.28
C ASP A 109 13.48 -9.78 -0.07
N ILE A 110 13.47 -8.60 -0.70
CA ILE A 110 12.24 -7.95 -1.16
C ILE A 110 12.45 -7.42 -2.58
N VAL A 111 11.51 -7.73 -3.46
CA VAL A 111 11.39 -7.12 -4.79
C VAL A 111 10.11 -6.33 -4.87
N ILE A 112 10.21 -5.05 -5.17
CA ILE A 112 9.07 -4.14 -5.32
C ILE A 112 8.66 -4.12 -6.79
N ALA A 113 7.40 -4.41 -7.10
CA ALA A 113 6.81 -4.26 -8.43
C ALA A 113 6.50 -2.79 -8.73
N HIS A 114 6.31 -2.48 -10.00
CA HIS A 114 5.84 -1.17 -10.43
C HIS A 114 4.32 -1.08 -10.33
N MET A 115 3.83 -0.20 -9.46
CA MET A 115 2.40 0.00 -9.24
C MET A 115 1.86 1.10 -10.16
N LYS A 116 0.66 0.87 -10.72
CA LYS A 116 -0.06 1.82 -11.57
C LYS A 116 -1.51 1.93 -11.13
N THR A 117 -2.11 3.08 -11.33
CA THR A 117 -3.56 3.23 -11.30
C THR A 117 -4.15 2.94 -12.69
N ALA A 118 -5.40 2.52 -12.75
CA ALA A 118 -6.08 2.20 -14.02
C ALA A 118 -6.06 3.36 -15.04
N ASN A 119 -5.96 4.60 -14.56
CA ASN A 119 -5.93 5.81 -15.39
C ASN A 119 -4.51 6.25 -15.79
N SER A 120 -3.46 5.54 -15.34
CA SER A 120 -2.08 5.87 -15.71
C SER A 120 -1.73 5.29 -17.08
N PRO A 121 -0.97 6.01 -17.93
CA PRO A 121 -0.52 5.47 -19.21
C PRO A 121 0.34 4.22 -18.99
N MET A 122 0.12 3.19 -19.82
CA MET A 122 0.78 1.87 -19.71
C MET A 122 2.29 1.89 -20.00
N GLU A 123 2.88 3.02 -20.34
CA GLU A 123 4.28 3.10 -20.67
C GLU A 123 5.17 3.13 -19.42
N CYS A 124 5.93 2.06 -19.20
CA CYS A 124 7.08 2.10 -18.31
C CYS A 124 8.14 3.02 -18.92
N LYS A 125 8.48 4.11 -18.27
CA LYS A 125 9.70 4.84 -18.62
C LYS A 125 10.87 3.90 -18.38
N LYS A 126 11.53 3.44 -19.45
CA LYS A 126 12.77 2.67 -19.32
C LYS A 126 13.75 3.48 -18.48
N VAL A 127 14.17 2.89 -17.37
CA VAL A 127 15.12 3.53 -16.47
C VAL A 127 16.49 3.45 -17.09
N PHE A 128 16.88 4.50 -17.82
CA PHE A 128 18.26 4.70 -18.21
C PHE A 128 18.97 5.48 -17.10
N GLY A 129 19.77 4.81 -16.29
CA GLY A 129 20.51 5.51 -15.24
C GLY A 129 21.23 4.59 -14.26
N SER A 130 21.93 5.18 -13.31
CA SER A 130 22.61 4.43 -12.26
C SER A 130 21.59 3.70 -11.36
N LYS A 131 22.06 2.65 -10.65
CA LYS A 131 21.26 1.92 -9.65
C LYS A 131 20.55 2.87 -8.66
N ALA A 132 21.23 3.97 -8.28
CA ALA A 132 20.67 4.98 -7.39
C ALA A 132 19.49 5.75 -8.01
N SER A 133 19.49 6.04 -9.32
CA SER A 133 18.38 6.72 -9.98
C SER A 133 17.16 5.80 -10.16
N ALA A 134 17.39 4.51 -10.37
CA ALA A 134 16.33 3.51 -10.40
C ALA A 134 15.64 3.40 -9.03
N LEU A 135 16.40 3.35 -7.93
CA LEU A 135 15.87 3.30 -6.58
C LEU A 135 15.11 4.58 -6.18
N LEU A 136 15.51 5.75 -6.71
CA LEU A 136 14.77 6.99 -6.47
C LEU A 136 13.37 7.00 -7.09
N GLN A 137 13.11 6.22 -8.15
CA GLN A 137 11.78 6.10 -8.75
C GLN A 137 10.77 5.41 -7.83
N ILE A 138 11.24 4.58 -6.91
CA ILE A 138 10.38 3.99 -5.86
C ILE A 138 9.69 5.08 -5.05
N PHE A 139 10.34 6.23 -4.85
CA PHE A 139 9.77 7.38 -4.12
C PHE A 139 9.06 8.40 -5.02
N GLU A 140 8.72 8.07 -6.28
CA GLU A 140 7.79 8.91 -7.05
C GLU A 140 6.42 8.95 -6.39
N GLU A 141 5.73 10.09 -6.48
CA GLU A 141 4.43 10.30 -5.82
C GLU A 141 3.39 9.23 -6.17
N SER A 142 3.45 8.68 -7.39
CA SER A 142 2.57 7.60 -7.85
C SER A 142 2.82 6.24 -7.21
N GLN A 143 4.01 6.01 -6.63
CA GLN A 143 4.38 4.74 -6.01
C GLN A 143 4.19 4.74 -4.48
N LEU A 144 4.28 5.92 -3.85
CA LEU A 144 4.22 6.04 -2.39
C LEU A 144 2.99 5.38 -1.75
N PRO A 145 1.76 5.48 -2.30
CA PRO A 145 0.59 4.84 -1.73
C PRO A 145 0.71 3.32 -1.55
N TYR A 146 1.50 2.69 -2.42
CA TYR A 146 1.63 1.24 -2.45
C TYR A 146 2.84 0.71 -1.65
N LEU A 147 3.73 1.60 -1.19
CA LEU A 147 4.94 1.17 -0.48
C LEU A 147 4.66 0.63 0.91
N THR A 148 3.54 0.99 1.51
CA THR A 148 3.14 0.62 2.86
C THR A 148 2.17 -0.56 2.92
N SER A 149 1.78 -1.11 1.77
CA SER A 149 1.01 -2.36 1.65
C SER A 149 1.91 -3.52 1.27
N MET A 150 1.53 -4.74 1.63
CA MET A 150 2.18 -5.98 1.19
C MET A 150 1.97 -6.26 -0.30
N SER A 151 0.91 -5.71 -0.89
CA SER A 151 0.59 -5.89 -2.30
C SER A 151 1.71 -5.37 -3.21
N GLY A 152 2.00 -6.13 -4.27
CA GLY A 152 3.07 -5.78 -5.21
C GLY A 152 4.49 -5.95 -4.67
N LYS A 153 4.69 -6.63 -3.56
CA LYS A 153 6.01 -6.98 -3.02
C LYS A 153 6.21 -8.49 -3.01
N LEU A 154 7.24 -8.95 -3.72
CA LEU A 154 7.71 -10.32 -3.61
C LEU A 154 8.70 -10.39 -2.44
N CYS A 155 8.27 -10.99 -1.34
CA CYS A 155 9.07 -11.10 -0.12
C CYS A 155 9.62 -12.51 0.04
N SER A 156 10.89 -12.66 0.46
CA SER A 156 11.41 -13.97 0.80
C SER A 156 10.68 -14.52 2.03
N THR A 157 10.31 -15.80 1.97
CA THR A 157 9.61 -16.48 3.08
C THR A 157 10.41 -16.40 4.37
N ARG A 158 11.76 -16.40 4.28
CA ARG A 158 12.64 -16.18 5.43
C ARG A 158 12.32 -14.91 6.21
N ILE A 159 12.18 -13.77 5.52
CA ILE A 159 11.84 -12.50 6.20
C ILE A 159 10.50 -12.63 6.92
N LEU A 160 9.48 -13.16 6.23
CA LEU A 160 8.14 -13.26 6.79
C LEU A 160 8.08 -14.14 8.05
N THR A 161 8.97 -15.13 8.15
CA THR A 161 9.09 -16.01 9.35
C THR A 161 9.96 -15.44 10.46
N GLU A 162 10.87 -14.52 10.16
CA GLU A 162 11.75 -13.90 11.15
C GLU A 162 11.09 -12.74 11.90
N ILE A 163 10.05 -12.13 11.34
CA ILE A 163 9.35 -11.01 11.96
C ILE A 163 8.56 -11.49 13.18
N LYS A 164 8.82 -10.83 14.31
CA LYS A 164 8.00 -10.95 15.52
C LYS A 164 7.05 -9.75 15.57
N HIS A 165 5.79 -9.99 15.45
CA HIS A 165 4.75 -8.97 15.50
C HIS A 165 3.50 -9.54 16.16
N GLU A 166 2.61 -8.67 16.58
CA GLU A 166 1.33 -9.03 17.16
C GLU A 166 0.20 -8.69 16.16
N PRO A 167 -0.32 -9.69 15.42
CA PRO A 167 -1.26 -9.46 14.31
C PRO A 167 -2.53 -8.70 14.70
N GLU A 168 -2.94 -8.82 15.95
CA GLU A 168 -4.15 -8.17 16.47
C GLU A 168 -3.96 -6.66 16.71
N THR A 169 -2.72 -6.23 16.94
CA THR A 169 -2.37 -4.85 17.30
C THR A 169 -1.58 -4.14 16.22
N ASP A 170 -0.77 -4.89 15.46
CA ASP A 170 0.03 -4.35 14.37
C ASP A 170 -0.78 -4.33 13.06
N GLY A 171 -0.77 -3.19 12.38
CA GLY A 171 -1.34 -3.05 11.04
C GLY A 171 -0.36 -3.47 9.95
N GLU A 172 -0.88 -3.65 8.74
CA GLU A 172 -0.09 -4.01 7.55
C GLU A 172 1.10 -3.06 7.31
N CYS A 173 0.92 -1.75 7.53
CA CYS A 173 1.98 -0.75 7.42
C CYS A 173 3.16 -1.03 8.34
N ASN A 174 2.90 -1.40 9.60
CA ASN A 174 3.95 -1.73 10.57
C ASN A 174 4.69 -2.99 10.13
N PHE A 175 3.96 -4.01 9.70
CA PHE A 175 4.53 -5.25 9.21
C PHE A 175 5.45 -5.04 8.00
N VAL A 176 5.01 -4.24 7.04
CA VAL A 176 5.85 -3.83 5.89
C VAL A 176 7.09 -3.08 6.35
N GLY A 177 6.95 -2.19 7.33
CA GLY A 177 8.08 -1.50 7.96
C GLY A 177 9.11 -2.46 8.55
N TYR A 178 8.66 -3.46 9.30
CA TYR A 178 9.53 -4.52 9.85
C TYR A 178 10.19 -5.34 8.75
N CYS A 179 9.47 -5.70 7.68
CA CYS A 179 10.06 -6.36 6.52
C CYS A 179 11.24 -5.57 5.96
N PHE A 180 11.09 -4.25 5.82
CA PHE A 180 12.16 -3.40 5.31
C PHE A 180 13.32 -3.27 6.32
N GLU A 181 13.07 -3.25 7.62
CA GLU A 181 14.13 -3.13 8.63
C GLU A 181 15.06 -4.35 8.65
N ILE A 182 14.51 -5.56 8.48
CA ILE A 182 15.30 -6.81 8.54
C ILE A 182 15.83 -7.25 7.18
N ALA A 183 15.29 -6.75 6.07
CA ALA A 183 15.76 -7.08 4.72
C ALA A 183 17.20 -6.62 4.51
N LYS A 184 18.04 -7.50 3.96
CA LYS A 184 19.43 -7.17 3.58
C LYS A 184 19.50 -6.59 2.17
N HIS A 185 18.67 -7.10 1.27
CA HIS A 185 18.64 -6.70 -0.13
C HIS A 185 17.22 -6.41 -0.59
N VAL A 186 16.95 -5.15 -0.91
CA VAL A 186 15.72 -4.70 -1.55
C VAL A 186 16.03 -4.26 -2.97
N THR A 187 15.22 -4.68 -3.92
CA THR A 187 15.34 -4.27 -5.32
C THR A 187 13.99 -3.87 -5.90
N TYR A 188 14.00 -3.30 -7.08
CA TYR A 188 12.82 -2.85 -7.80
C TYR A 188 12.76 -3.49 -9.18
N ALA A 189 11.60 -3.99 -9.57
CA ALA A 189 11.35 -4.60 -10.86
C ALA A 189 10.37 -3.72 -11.67
N PRO A 190 10.86 -2.78 -12.48
CA PRO A 190 10.01 -1.82 -13.19
C PRO A 190 9.13 -2.45 -14.27
N GLU A 191 9.50 -3.62 -14.78
CA GLU A 191 8.73 -4.35 -15.80
C GLU A 191 7.65 -5.27 -15.18
N ALA A 192 7.74 -5.53 -13.88
CA ALA A 192 6.72 -6.25 -13.12
C ALA A 192 5.58 -5.28 -12.75
N ILE A 193 4.52 -5.28 -13.55
CA ILE A 193 3.46 -4.26 -13.46
C ILE A 193 2.26 -4.79 -12.72
N PHE A 194 1.88 -4.08 -11.66
CA PHE A 194 0.60 -4.15 -10.98
C PHE A 194 -0.26 -2.94 -11.33
N VAL A 195 -1.52 -3.15 -11.63
CA VAL A 195 -2.50 -2.08 -11.88
C VAL A 195 -3.58 -2.16 -10.82
N ASP A 196 -3.70 -1.11 -10.02
CA ASP A 196 -4.80 -0.93 -9.09
C ASP A 196 -6.05 -0.47 -9.84
N VAL A 197 -7.11 -1.26 -9.76
CA VAL A 197 -8.43 -0.92 -10.28
C VAL A 197 -9.29 -0.51 -9.09
N PRO A 198 -9.51 0.80 -8.88
CA PRO A 198 -10.27 1.28 -7.74
C PRO A 198 -11.64 0.61 -7.68
N LYS A 199 -12.03 0.12 -6.51
CA LYS A 199 -13.43 -0.21 -6.26
C LYS A 199 -14.23 1.09 -6.34
N GLU A 200 -15.42 1.03 -6.96
CA GLU A 200 -16.41 2.10 -6.79
C GLU A 200 -16.65 2.24 -5.29
N SER A 201 -16.25 3.38 -4.72
CA SER A 201 -16.23 3.61 -3.28
C SER A 201 -17.60 3.36 -2.66
N SER A 202 -17.72 2.35 -1.82
CA SER A 202 -18.68 2.39 -0.72
C SER A 202 -18.17 3.47 0.24
N GLU A 203 -19.03 4.39 0.63
CA GLU A 203 -18.77 5.40 1.66
C GLU A 203 -18.53 4.67 2.99
N GLU A 204 -17.30 4.23 3.24
CA GLU A 204 -16.90 3.79 4.57
C GLU A 204 -16.71 5.05 5.42
N GLU A 205 -17.43 5.13 6.53
CA GLU A 205 -17.22 6.14 7.57
C GLU A 205 -15.75 6.07 8.03
N ILE A 206 -14.94 7.00 7.50
CA ILE A 206 -13.54 7.14 7.90
C ILE A 206 -13.53 7.66 9.33
N THR A 207 -13.27 6.78 10.28
CA THR A 207 -13.11 7.16 11.68
C THR A 207 -11.82 8.00 11.83
N ILE A 208 -11.98 9.24 12.20
CA ILE A 208 -10.94 10.29 12.25
C ILE A 208 -9.69 9.89 13.05
N ALA A 209 -9.87 9.12 14.13
CA ALA A 209 -8.75 8.63 14.94
C ALA A 209 -7.89 7.63 14.17
N ALA A 210 -8.50 6.72 13.44
CA ALA A 210 -7.78 5.73 12.63
C ALA A 210 -6.90 6.38 11.56
N SER A 211 -7.34 7.50 10.97
CA SER A 211 -6.55 8.17 9.93
C SER A 211 -5.24 8.79 10.43
N MET A 212 -5.15 9.23 11.68
CA MET A 212 -3.92 9.83 12.23
C MET A 212 -2.89 8.77 12.65
N ASP A 213 -3.36 7.67 13.23
CA ASP A 213 -2.51 6.53 13.58
C ASP A 213 -1.98 5.85 12.31
N GLU A 214 -2.82 5.72 11.29
CA GLU A 214 -2.45 5.23 9.97
C GLU A 214 -1.36 6.09 9.31
N LEU A 215 -1.51 7.42 9.30
CA LEU A 215 -0.49 8.34 8.77
C LEU A 215 0.85 8.22 9.52
N THR A 216 0.80 7.96 10.83
CA THR A 216 1.98 7.75 11.65
C THR A 216 2.69 6.46 11.24
N GLN A 217 1.95 5.37 11.11
CA GLN A 217 2.46 4.06 10.70
C GLN A 217 3.03 4.11 9.28
N GLU A 218 2.30 4.73 8.34
CA GLU A 218 2.79 4.94 6.96
C GLU A 218 4.11 5.71 6.93
N ARG A 219 4.21 6.81 7.70
CA ARG A 219 5.45 7.57 7.76
C ARG A 219 6.60 6.71 8.28
N GLN A 220 6.37 5.93 9.33
CA GLN A 220 7.39 5.03 9.88
C GLN A 220 7.86 4.01 8.86
N ALA A 221 6.93 3.33 8.18
CA ALA A 221 7.26 2.35 7.14
C ALA A 221 8.03 2.97 5.96
N LEU A 222 7.59 4.14 5.47
CA LEU A 222 8.29 4.85 4.39
C LEU A 222 9.69 5.31 4.80
N MET A 223 9.88 5.76 6.04
CA MET A 223 11.19 6.16 6.55
C MET A 223 12.10 4.94 6.80
N ALA A 224 11.56 3.80 7.21
CA ALA A 224 12.32 2.55 7.31
C ALA A 224 12.82 2.11 5.94
N LEU A 225 11.98 2.14 4.91
CA LEU A 225 12.39 1.89 3.53
C LEU A 225 13.45 2.89 3.05
N ALA A 226 13.25 4.18 3.28
CA ALA A 226 14.23 5.21 2.90
C ALA A 226 15.59 4.99 3.57
N LYS A 227 15.58 4.60 4.85
CA LYS A 227 16.81 4.25 5.60
C LYS A 227 17.50 3.05 4.97
N HIS A 228 16.76 1.98 4.69
CA HIS A 228 17.31 0.76 4.09
C HIS A 228 17.95 1.03 2.73
N LEU A 229 17.33 1.87 1.90
CA LEU A 229 17.82 2.23 0.58
C LEU A 229 18.93 3.31 0.61
N GLY A 230 19.36 3.75 1.79
CA GLY A 230 20.42 4.76 1.95
C GLY A 230 19.96 6.21 1.78
N PHE A 231 18.65 6.46 1.78
CA PHE A 231 18.05 7.80 1.60
C PHE A 231 17.55 8.44 2.90
N ALA A 232 17.85 7.88 4.08
CA ALA A 232 17.39 8.40 5.37
C ALA A 232 17.63 9.90 5.56
N ASN A 233 18.80 10.39 5.11
CA ASN A 233 19.19 11.80 5.22
C ASN A 233 18.90 12.61 3.94
N SER A 234 18.21 12.03 2.96
CA SER A 234 17.87 12.71 1.71
C SER A 234 16.71 13.67 1.92
N LYS A 235 17.00 14.98 1.98
CA LYS A 235 15.95 16.01 2.05
C LYS A 235 14.93 15.92 0.91
N LYS A 236 15.35 15.42 -0.27
CA LYS A 236 14.44 15.21 -1.40
C LYS A 236 13.42 14.11 -1.09
N VAL A 237 13.86 12.96 -0.58
CA VAL A 237 12.98 11.83 -0.24
C VAL A 237 12.08 12.19 0.93
N GLN A 238 12.61 12.81 1.98
CA GLN A 238 11.82 13.30 3.11
C GLN A 238 10.69 14.24 2.67
N LYS A 239 10.99 15.20 1.78
CA LYS A 239 9.98 16.10 1.22
C LYS A 239 8.91 15.37 0.39
N LEU A 240 9.29 14.36 -0.40
CA LEU A 240 8.33 13.57 -1.19
C LEU A 240 7.38 12.81 -0.27
N ILE A 241 7.91 12.13 0.76
CA ILE A 241 7.12 11.42 1.76
C ILE A 241 6.17 12.40 2.47
N SER A 242 6.69 13.54 2.93
CA SER A 242 5.87 14.53 3.64
C SER A 242 4.78 15.12 2.75
N ARG A 243 5.06 15.40 1.47
CA ARG A 243 4.04 15.88 0.52
C ARG A 243 2.95 14.85 0.28
N TYR A 244 3.30 13.59 0.12
CA TYR A 244 2.35 12.50 -0.02
C TYR A 244 1.43 12.40 1.21
N LEU A 245 2.00 12.37 2.42
CA LEU A 245 1.24 12.27 3.66
C LEU A 245 0.33 13.49 3.89
N ILE A 246 0.78 14.69 3.49
CA ILE A 246 -0.07 15.89 3.52
C ILE A 246 -1.25 15.75 2.54
N SER A 247 -0.99 15.26 1.32
CA SER A 247 -2.07 15.05 0.35
C SER A 247 -3.10 14.06 0.89
N LYS A 248 -2.65 12.96 1.50
CA LYS A 248 -3.53 11.98 2.16
C LYS A 248 -4.30 12.60 3.33
N LEU A 249 -3.64 13.39 4.17
CA LEU A 249 -4.28 14.10 5.26
C LEU A 249 -5.39 15.05 4.74
N LEU A 250 -5.11 15.82 3.69
CA LEU A 250 -6.09 16.73 3.09
C LEU A 250 -7.27 15.97 2.46
N MET A 251 -7.01 14.85 1.80
CA MET A 251 -8.08 13.98 1.25
C MET A 251 -8.96 13.41 2.37
N ASN A 252 -8.38 12.97 3.49
CA ASN A 252 -9.13 12.49 4.65
C ASN A 252 -9.91 13.60 5.36
N MET A 253 -9.47 14.85 5.25
CA MET A 253 -10.18 16.00 5.80
C MET A 253 -11.37 16.43 4.93
N TYR A 254 -11.31 16.20 3.62
CA TYR A 254 -12.31 16.69 2.68
C TYR A 254 -13.76 16.26 3.03
N PRO A 255 -14.05 14.97 3.36
CA PRO A 255 -15.40 14.55 3.75
C PRO A 255 -15.91 15.24 5.03
N VAL A 256 -15.00 15.59 5.95
CA VAL A 256 -15.35 16.28 7.20
C VAL A 256 -15.79 17.71 6.96
N PHE A 257 -15.21 18.37 5.95
CA PHE A 257 -15.39 19.80 5.71
C PHE A 257 -16.23 20.14 4.47
N ASN A 258 -16.69 19.15 3.71
CA ASN A 258 -17.57 19.40 2.58
C ASN A 258 -18.96 19.86 3.05
N GLU A 259 -19.74 20.45 2.14
CA GLU A 259 -21.09 20.98 2.44
C GLU A 259 -22.10 19.87 2.79
N GLU A 260 -21.84 18.62 2.40
CA GLU A 260 -22.67 17.44 2.63
C GLU A 260 -22.38 16.76 3.97
N SER A 261 -21.32 17.20 4.69
CA SER A 261 -20.90 16.61 5.95
C SER A 261 -21.98 16.76 7.03
N GLN A 262 -22.43 15.64 7.57
CA GLN A 262 -23.42 15.59 8.65
C GLN A 262 -22.84 15.84 10.04
N LEU A 263 -21.51 16.04 10.15
CA LEU A 263 -20.85 16.31 11.42
C LEU A 263 -21.24 17.67 11.98
N SER A 264 -21.49 17.71 13.27
CA SER A 264 -21.73 18.93 14.03
C SER A 264 -20.50 19.85 14.05
N HIS A 265 -20.70 21.11 14.37
CA HIS A 265 -19.61 22.07 14.50
C HIS A 265 -18.58 21.64 15.56
N GLU A 266 -19.04 21.10 16.68
CA GLU A 266 -18.20 20.61 17.76
C GLU A 266 -17.35 19.40 17.33
N GLU A 267 -17.92 18.46 16.58
CA GLU A 267 -17.18 17.30 16.04
C GLU A 267 -16.09 17.75 15.05
N LYS A 268 -16.39 18.73 14.20
CA LYS A 268 -15.41 19.34 13.29
C LYS A 268 -14.27 20.04 14.03
N GLU A 269 -14.59 20.79 15.08
CA GLU A 269 -13.56 21.44 15.93
C GLU A 269 -12.68 20.42 16.64
N ASN A 270 -13.27 19.39 17.23
CA ASN A 270 -12.55 18.32 17.88
C ASN A 270 -11.60 17.57 16.91
N PHE A 271 -12.03 17.42 15.66
CA PHE A 271 -11.19 16.86 14.60
C PHE A 271 -9.95 17.72 14.32
N ILE A 272 -10.17 19.03 14.16
CA ILE A 272 -9.08 19.99 13.94
C ILE A 272 -8.08 19.95 15.08
N VAL A 273 -8.56 19.97 16.32
CA VAL A 273 -7.71 19.93 17.53
C VAL A 273 -6.88 18.65 17.53
N LYS A 274 -7.47 17.49 17.21
CA LYS A 274 -6.74 16.22 17.10
C LYS A 274 -5.62 16.27 16.07
N ILE A 275 -5.88 16.83 14.88
CA ILE A 275 -4.85 16.98 13.84
C ILE A 275 -3.74 17.91 14.30
N LEU A 276 -4.08 19.09 14.80
CA LEU A 276 -3.11 20.11 15.18
C LEU A 276 -2.27 19.71 16.41
N SER A 277 -2.81 18.88 17.28
CA SER A 277 -2.09 18.35 18.44
C SER A 277 -1.24 17.11 18.14
N ASN A 278 -1.37 16.53 16.93
CA ASN A 278 -0.61 15.34 16.57
C ASN A 278 0.84 15.69 16.18
N PRO A 279 1.86 15.11 16.85
CA PRO A 279 3.26 15.43 16.56
C PRO A 279 3.67 15.08 15.12
N VAL A 280 3.09 14.02 14.54
CA VAL A 280 3.39 13.60 13.17
C VAL A 280 2.82 14.59 12.15
N ALA A 281 1.58 15.07 12.35
CA ALA A 281 1.00 16.11 11.50
C ALA A 281 1.88 17.37 11.50
N HIS A 282 2.37 17.79 12.67
CA HIS A 282 3.30 18.93 12.78
C HIS A 282 4.61 18.67 12.05
N LEU A 283 5.17 17.47 12.17
CA LEU A 283 6.43 17.09 11.56
C LEU A 283 6.31 17.08 10.01
N ILE A 284 5.29 16.43 9.45
CA ILE A 284 5.10 16.37 8.00
C ILE A 284 4.87 17.76 7.37
N VAL A 285 4.17 18.65 8.09
CA VAL A 285 3.98 20.05 7.65
C VAL A 285 5.30 20.81 7.64
N THR A 286 6.15 20.64 8.66
CA THR A 286 7.43 21.34 8.74
C THR A 286 8.47 20.84 7.73
N GLU A 287 8.44 19.56 7.39
CA GLU A 287 9.32 18.95 6.38
C GLU A 287 8.89 19.27 4.93
N ALA A 288 7.65 19.71 4.72
CA ALA A 288 7.14 20.00 3.38
C ALA A 288 7.89 21.16 2.70
N THR A 289 7.84 21.19 1.37
CA THR A 289 8.56 22.18 0.56
C THR A 289 8.08 23.61 0.79
N SER A 290 6.82 23.77 1.23
CA SER A 290 6.20 25.07 1.53
C SER A 290 5.26 24.93 2.73
N PRO A 291 5.79 24.94 3.97
CA PRO A 291 4.98 24.83 5.19
C PRO A 291 3.84 25.87 5.26
N ARG A 292 4.08 27.08 4.73
CA ARG A 292 3.06 28.13 4.68
C ARG A 292 1.88 27.77 3.76
N LEU A 293 2.15 27.19 2.58
CA LEU A 293 1.10 26.76 1.64
C LEU A 293 0.24 25.65 2.25
N VAL A 294 0.88 24.70 2.94
CA VAL A 294 0.17 23.62 3.63
C VAL A 294 -0.65 24.16 4.80
N ALA A 295 -0.06 25.04 5.62
CA ALA A 295 -0.80 25.71 6.70
C ALA A 295 -1.99 26.52 6.15
N HIS A 296 -1.82 27.22 5.01
CA HIS A 296 -2.91 27.93 4.34
C HIS A 296 -3.98 27.01 3.78
N ALA A 297 -3.59 25.85 3.21
CA ALA A 297 -4.56 24.87 2.70
C ALA A 297 -5.36 24.22 3.85
N LEU A 298 -4.70 23.86 4.95
CA LEU A 298 -5.34 23.37 6.17
C LEU A 298 -6.27 24.43 6.77
N LEU A 299 -5.79 25.67 6.94
CA LEU A 299 -6.61 26.80 7.42
C LEU A 299 -7.75 27.12 6.45
N GLY A 300 -7.53 27.03 5.14
CA GLY A 300 -8.57 27.23 4.13
C GLY A 300 -9.67 26.18 4.21
N ALA A 301 -9.31 24.92 4.39
CA ALA A 301 -10.26 23.83 4.61
C ALA A 301 -11.05 24.05 5.91
N ILE A 302 -10.38 24.43 6.99
CA ILE A 302 -10.98 24.76 8.28
C ILE A 302 -11.93 25.97 8.18
N LEU A 303 -11.54 27.01 7.45
CA LEU A 303 -12.28 28.27 7.36
C LEU A 303 -13.40 28.24 6.32
N SER A 304 -13.36 27.36 5.32
CA SER A 304 -14.43 27.20 4.33
C SER A 304 -15.75 26.72 4.94
N THR A 305 -15.69 26.10 6.11
CA THR A 305 -16.86 25.60 6.84
C THR A 305 -17.59 26.69 7.67
N THR A 306 -17.00 27.86 7.86
CA THR A 306 -17.50 28.82 8.85
C THR A 306 -18.09 30.11 8.30
N THR A 307 -18.33 30.24 7.04
CA THR A 307 -19.06 31.35 6.34
C THR A 307 -18.29 31.99 5.17
N ARG A 308 -19.00 32.31 4.11
CA ARG A 308 -18.49 33.06 2.93
C ARG A 308 -17.70 34.36 3.26
N ALA A 309 -17.87 34.93 4.44
CA ALA A 309 -17.17 36.12 4.89
C ALA A 309 -15.69 35.94 5.19
N ARG A 310 -15.27 34.71 5.51
CA ARG A 310 -13.86 34.40 5.82
C ARG A 310 -13.02 34.03 4.60
N TYR A 311 -13.65 33.67 3.48
CA TYR A 311 -12.98 33.44 2.20
C TYR A 311 -12.28 34.68 1.65
N ALA A 312 -12.78 35.89 2.00
CA ALA A 312 -12.17 37.17 1.63
C ALA A 312 -10.84 37.45 2.34
N TYR A 313 -10.58 36.81 3.49
CA TYR A 313 -9.34 36.99 4.26
C TYR A 313 -8.15 36.20 3.71
N VAL A 314 -8.41 35.07 3.06
CA VAL A 314 -7.36 34.20 2.49
C VAL A 314 -6.85 34.73 1.13
N ARG A 315 -7.58 35.66 0.49
CA ARG A 315 -7.20 36.25 -0.80
C ARG A 315 -6.37 37.54 -0.68
N ARG A 316 -6.13 38.04 0.51
CA ARG A 316 -5.24 39.18 0.81
C ARG A 316 -3.96 38.66 1.46
#